data_17ce21485da77295f4d11afd7bfda329
#
_entry.id   17ce21485da77295f4d11afd7bfda329
#
_cell.length_a   1.000
_cell.length_b   1.000
_cell.length_c   1.000
_cell.angle_alpha   90.00
_cell.angle_beta   90.00
_cell.angle_gamma   90.00
#
_symmetry.space_group_name_H-M   'P 1'
#
loop_
_entity.id
_entity.type
_entity.pdbx_description
1 polymer ?
#
loop_
_entity_poly.entity_id
_entity_poly.type
_entity_poly.pdbx_seq_one_letter_code
_entity_poly.pdbx_strand_id
1 'polypeptide(L)'
;MISKQREHYNQTLDYIEQVRIIRHDFRHHIHALLYMDKEQQVKYLKNLQKELETSEQKIFCENQAVNGLIQEYAVRAEKAGISFTARLDLSAHIPIDDLTLCIVIGNLLENALDACQTGCSGSENTPPFIHLSAVQTGTSTLSITTDNTSAFSPI
;
A
#
# COMPACT_ATOMS: atom_id res chain seq x y z
N MET A 1 -18.88 -21.56 -21.12
CA MET A 1 -19.55 -20.26 -21.40
C MET A 1 -20.41 -19.78 -20.24
N ILE A 2 -21.18 -20.63 -19.60
CA ILE A 2 -22.10 -20.31 -18.47
C ILE A 2 -21.35 -19.88 -17.21
N SER A 3 -20.15 -20.38 -16.92
CA SER A 3 -19.37 -20.05 -15.71
C SER A 3 -18.87 -18.59 -15.70
N LYS A 4 -18.38 -18.06 -16.81
CA LYS A 4 -17.91 -16.67 -16.93
C LYS A 4 -19.04 -15.64 -16.79
N GLN A 5 -20.22 -15.94 -17.32
CA GLN A 5 -21.38 -15.07 -17.15
C GLN A 5 -21.85 -15.01 -15.68
N ARG A 6 -21.79 -16.14 -14.98
CA ARG A 6 -22.17 -16.22 -13.56
C ARG A 6 -21.17 -15.49 -12.67
N GLU A 7 -19.89 -15.58 -12.98
CA GLU A 7 -18.83 -14.87 -12.29
C GLU A 7 -18.96 -13.35 -12.46
N HIS A 8 -19.20 -12.89 -13.69
CA HIS A 8 -19.43 -11.48 -13.98
C HIS A 8 -20.70 -10.93 -13.32
N TYR A 9 -21.75 -11.74 -13.25
CA TYR A 9 -22.97 -11.39 -12.55
C TYR A 9 -22.74 -11.22 -11.04
N ASN A 10 -22.01 -12.14 -10.42
CA ASN A 10 -21.66 -12.06 -8.99
C ASN A 10 -20.78 -10.83 -8.69
N GLN A 11 -19.79 -10.54 -9.53
CA GLN A 11 -18.98 -9.34 -9.40
C GLN A 11 -19.81 -8.05 -9.48
N THR A 12 -20.82 -8.03 -10.35
CA THR A 12 -21.73 -6.89 -10.47
C THR A 12 -22.60 -6.73 -9.21
N LEU A 13 -23.08 -7.83 -8.63
CA LEU A 13 -23.85 -7.80 -7.38
C LEU A 13 -23.00 -7.30 -6.21
N ASP A 14 -21.75 -7.77 -6.10
CA ASP A 14 -20.80 -7.32 -5.08
C ASP A 14 -20.50 -5.83 -5.22
N TYR A 15 -20.33 -5.35 -6.44
CA TYR A 15 -20.14 -3.93 -6.71
C TYR A 15 -21.36 -3.09 -6.30
N ILE A 16 -22.58 -3.54 -6.62
CA ILE A 16 -23.83 -2.86 -6.22
C ILE A 16 -23.94 -2.79 -4.70
N GLU A 17 -23.59 -3.85 -3.99
CA GLU A 17 -23.63 -3.88 -2.53
C GLU A 17 -22.57 -2.94 -1.91
N GLN A 18 -21.36 -2.90 -2.47
CA GLN A 18 -20.32 -1.94 -2.04
C GLN A 18 -20.77 -0.49 -2.21
N VAL A 19 -21.37 -0.15 -3.36
CA VAL A 19 -21.93 1.19 -3.61
C VAL A 19 -23.05 1.52 -2.64
N ARG A 20 -23.88 0.54 -2.28
CA ARG A 20 -24.96 0.69 -1.29
C ARG A 20 -24.40 1.02 0.10
N ILE A 21 -23.37 0.30 0.53
CA ILE A 21 -22.70 0.54 1.83
C ILE A 21 -22.10 1.93 1.85
N ILE A 22 -21.33 2.31 0.83
CA ILE A 22 -20.72 3.65 0.73
C ILE A 22 -21.78 4.75 0.79
N ARG A 23 -22.88 4.59 0.06
CA ARG A 23 -23.98 5.57 0.07
C ARG A 23 -24.66 5.66 1.44
N HIS A 24 -24.80 4.54 2.15
CA HIS A 24 -25.33 4.51 3.49
C HIS A 24 -24.43 5.27 4.48
N ASP A 25 -23.14 4.99 4.45
CA ASP A 25 -22.15 5.64 5.33
C ASP A 25 -22.04 7.13 5.04
N PHE A 26 -22.05 7.52 3.76
CA PHE A 26 -22.04 8.92 3.36
C PHE A 26 -23.28 9.67 3.89
N ARG A 27 -24.45 9.03 3.89
CA ARG A 27 -25.67 9.59 4.48
C ARG A 27 -25.51 9.81 5.98
N HIS A 28 -24.89 8.89 6.70
CA HIS A 28 -24.60 9.05 8.13
C HIS A 28 -23.67 10.22 8.40
N HIS A 29 -22.63 10.41 7.60
CA HIS A 29 -21.74 11.57 7.71
C HIS A 29 -22.49 12.89 7.50
N ILE A 30 -23.36 12.96 6.49
CA ILE A 30 -24.19 14.16 6.24
C ILE A 30 -25.12 14.43 7.42
N HIS A 31 -25.81 13.42 7.94
CA HIS A 31 -26.70 13.58 9.09
C HIS A 31 -25.92 14.07 10.33
N ALA A 32 -24.77 13.50 10.62
CA ALA A 32 -23.93 13.95 11.73
C ALA A 32 -23.56 15.44 11.60
N LEU A 33 -23.14 15.88 10.41
CA LEU A 33 -22.77 17.26 10.13
C LEU A 33 -23.93 18.24 10.31
N LEU A 34 -25.16 17.84 9.98
CA LEU A 34 -26.34 18.70 10.11
C LEU A 34 -26.70 19.04 11.56
N TYR A 35 -26.31 18.19 12.53
CA TYR A 35 -26.61 18.37 13.95
C TYR A 35 -25.43 18.96 14.76
N MET A 36 -24.29 19.22 14.11
CA MET A 36 -23.10 19.79 14.74
C MET A 36 -23.07 21.31 14.60
N ASP A 37 -22.49 22.01 15.59
CA ASP A 37 -22.12 23.40 15.43
C ASP A 37 -20.91 23.58 14.52
N LYS A 38 -20.58 24.84 14.16
CA LYS A 38 -19.48 25.12 13.20
C LYS A 38 -18.13 24.59 13.67
N GLU A 39 -17.83 24.65 14.95
CA GLU A 39 -16.54 24.20 15.49
C GLU A 39 -16.43 22.67 15.44
N GLN A 40 -17.50 21.99 15.81
CA GLN A 40 -17.63 20.54 15.73
C GLN A 40 -17.59 20.05 14.28
N GLN A 41 -18.25 20.75 13.35
CA GLN A 41 -18.22 20.43 11.92
C GLN A 41 -16.80 20.48 11.36
N VAL A 42 -16.02 21.53 11.66
CA VAL A 42 -14.64 21.69 11.20
C VAL A 42 -13.76 20.57 11.74
N LYS A 43 -13.88 20.24 13.03
CA LYS A 43 -13.13 19.14 13.66
C LYS A 43 -13.49 17.80 13.05
N TYR A 44 -14.77 17.55 12.82
CA TYR A 44 -15.26 16.32 12.22
C TYR A 44 -14.75 16.15 10.79
N LEU A 45 -14.84 17.20 9.97
CA LEU A 45 -14.35 17.19 8.59
C LEU A 45 -12.83 16.96 8.51
N LYS A 46 -12.05 17.57 9.43
CA LYS A 46 -10.59 17.32 9.49
C LYS A 46 -10.27 15.87 9.85
N ASN A 47 -11.02 15.28 10.77
CA ASN A 47 -10.86 13.87 11.11
C ASN A 47 -11.20 12.96 9.93
N LEU A 48 -12.32 13.24 9.25
CA LEU A 48 -12.74 12.49 8.07
C LEU A 48 -11.72 12.60 6.92
N GLN A 49 -11.18 13.80 6.70
CA GLN A 49 -10.11 14.01 5.73
C GLN A 49 -8.87 13.18 6.08
N LYS A 50 -8.46 13.17 7.34
CA LYS A 50 -7.33 12.37 7.80
C LYS A 50 -7.57 10.86 7.61
N GLU A 51 -8.78 10.38 7.88
CA GLU A 51 -9.16 8.99 7.63
C GLU A 51 -9.11 8.65 6.12
N LEU A 52 -9.57 9.55 5.26
CA LEU A 52 -9.49 9.37 3.81
C LEU A 52 -8.03 9.38 3.31
N GLU A 53 -7.19 10.27 3.82
CA GLU A 53 -5.77 10.32 3.48
C GLU A 53 -5.02 9.06 3.94
N THR A 54 -5.38 8.49 5.10
CA THR A 54 -4.81 7.20 5.56
C THR A 54 -5.41 6.00 4.83
N SER A 55 -6.61 6.12 4.28
CA SER A 55 -7.26 5.07 3.50
C SER A 55 -6.99 5.16 1.99
N GLU A 56 -6.35 6.22 1.51
CA GLU A 56 -5.77 6.23 0.16
C GLU A 56 -4.68 5.16 0.12
N GLN A 57 -5.11 3.95 -0.19
CA GLN A 57 -4.20 2.85 -0.49
C GLN A 57 -3.35 3.30 -1.67
N LYS A 58 -2.11 3.69 -1.40
CA LYS A 58 -1.15 4.00 -2.45
C LYS A 58 -1.09 2.81 -3.39
N ILE A 59 -1.50 2.99 -4.63
CA ILE A 59 -1.37 1.98 -5.67
C ILE A 59 0.08 2.05 -6.14
N PHE A 60 0.86 1.01 -5.83
CA PHE A 60 2.28 0.93 -6.20
C PHE A 60 2.48 0.28 -7.56
N CYS A 61 1.61 -0.67 -7.92
CA CYS A 61 1.65 -1.37 -9.21
C CYS A 61 0.28 -1.97 -9.56
N GLU A 62 0.14 -2.38 -10.83
CA GLU A 62 -1.10 -2.97 -11.35
C GLU A 62 -1.31 -4.42 -10.87
N ASN A 63 -0.25 -5.14 -10.50
CA ASN A 63 -0.36 -6.49 -9.96
C ASN A 63 -0.94 -6.44 -8.55
N GLN A 64 -2.15 -6.97 -8.38
CA GLN A 64 -2.91 -6.88 -7.11
C GLN A 64 -2.23 -7.58 -5.94
N ALA A 65 -1.62 -8.76 -6.17
CA ALA A 65 -0.95 -9.52 -5.12
C ALA A 65 0.31 -8.79 -4.63
N VAL A 66 1.13 -8.31 -5.55
CA VAL A 66 2.34 -7.52 -5.25
C VAL A 66 1.96 -6.19 -4.61
N ASN A 67 0.95 -5.52 -5.13
CA ASN A 67 0.48 -4.25 -4.57
C ASN A 67 0.00 -4.41 -3.12
N GLY A 68 -0.79 -5.45 -2.82
CA GLY A 68 -1.24 -5.75 -1.46
C GLY A 68 -0.09 -6.02 -0.49
N LEU A 69 0.90 -6.79 -0.94
CA LEU A 69 2.11 -7.06 -0.15
C LEU A 69 2.88 -5.76 0.17
N ILE A 70 3.11 -4.92 -0.84
CA ILE A 70 3.84 -3.65 -0.65
C ILE A 70 3.08 -2.71 0.28
N GLN A 71 1.76 -2.64 0.17
CA GLN A 71 0.92 -1.85 1.09
C GLN A 71 1.07 -2.31 2.53
N GLU A 72 1.10 -3.62 2.79
CA GLU A 72 1.32 -4.16 4.14
C GLU A 72 2.66 -3.70 4.71
N TYR A 73 3.74 -3.82 3.93
CA TYR A 73 5.06 -3.36 4.37
C TYR A 73 5.15 -1.84 4.53
N ALA A 74 4.47 -1.07 3.69
CA ALA A 74 4.39 0.39 3.84
C ALA A 74 3.75 0.79 5.18
N VAL A 75 2.67 0.12 5.57
CA VAL A 75 2.01 0.33 6.87
C VAL A 75 2.92 -0.10 8.04
N ARG A 76 3.62 -1.23 7.92
CA ARG A 76 4.57 -1.70 8.96
C ARG A 76 5.73 -0.71 9.13
N ALA A 77 6.28 -0.19 8.03
CA ALA A 77 7.35 0.80 8.05
C ALA A 77 6.87 2.12 8.68
N GLU A 78 5.69 2.62 8.32
CA GLU A 78 5.10 3.83 8.90
C GLU A 78 4.93 3.70 10.42
N LYS A 79 4.39 2.58 10.89
CA LYS A 79 4.24 2.30 12.33
C LYS A 79 5.59 2.24 13.07
N ALA A 80 6.65 1.87 12.38
CA ALA A 80 8.01 1.84 12.92
C ALA A 80 8.77 3.18 12.78
N GLY A 81 8.13 4.23 12.22
CA GLY A 81 8.76 5.52 11.97
C GLY A 81 9.79 5.51 10.83
N ILE A 82 9.66 4.55 9.91
CA ILE A 82 10.57 4.36 8.76
C ILE A 82 9.90 4.97 7.52
N SER A 83 10.64 5.84 6.80
CA SER A 83 10.17 6.39 5.53
C SER A 83 10.17 5.31 4.45
N PHE A 84 9.01 5.01 3.87
CA PHE A 84 8.86 3.97 2.85
C PHE A 84 8.51 4.58 1.50
N THR A 85 9.26 4.22 0.48
CA THR A 85 8.98 4.58 -0.91
C THR A 85 9.13 3.35 -1.81
N ALA A 86 8.25 3.22 -2.81
CA ALA A 86 8.31 2.15 -3.79
C ALA A 86 8.06 2.70 -5.20
N ARG A 87 8.88 2.28 -6.15
CA ARG A 87 8.73 2.59 -7.56
C ARG A 87 8.81 1.30 -8.37
N LEU A 88 7.67 0.86 -8.92
CA LEU A 88 7.57 -0.35 -9.69
C LEU A 88 7.16 0.00 -11.12
N ASP A 89 8.05 -0.29 -12.06
CA ASP A 89 7.80 -0.21 -13.49
C ASP A 89 7.74 -1.65 -14.03
N LEU A 90 6.59 -2.27 -13.82
CA LEU A 90 6.29 -3.64 -14.17
C LEU A 90 5.20 -3.66 -15.25
N SER A 91 5.44 -4.37 -16.35
CA SER A 91 4.37 -4.58 -17.34
C SER A 91 3.30 -5.52 -16.79
N ALA A 92 2.07 -5.39 -17.29
CA ALA A 92 0.95 -6.26 -16.92
C ALA A 92 1.19 -7.76 -17.23
N HIS A 93 2.16 -8.07 -18.07
CA HIS A 93 2.51 -9.42 -18.50
C HIS A 93 3.97 -9.75 -18.20
N ILE A 94 4.27 -9.98 -16.93
CA ILE A 94 5.58 -10.52 -16.53
C ILE A 94 5.48 -12.03 -16.57
N PRO A 95 6.44 -12.75 -17.20
CA PRO A 95 6.46 -14.20 -17.26
C PRO A 95 6.92 -14.86 -15.94
N ILE A 96 6.54 -14.27 -14.82
CA ILE A 96 6.82 -14.74 -13.46
C ILE A 96 5.49 -14.81 -12.72
N ASP A 97 5.22 -15.90 -12.03
CA ASP A 97 3.99 -16.03 -11.25
C ASP A 97 3.96 -15.11 -10.04
N ASP A 98 2.78 -14.72 -9.64
CA ASP A 98 2.55 -13.77 -8.53
C ASP A 98 3.14 -14.27 -7.22
N LEU A 99 3.09 -15.57 -6.96
CA LEU A 99 3.64 -16.18 -5.74
C LEU A 99 5.16 -15.99 -5.67
N THR A 100 5.86 -16.27 -6.75
CA THR A 100 7.33 -16.08 -6.84
C THR A 100 7.70 -14.62 -6.64
N LEU A 101 6.99 -13.69 -7.28
CA LEU A 101 7.19 -12.25 -7.10
C LEU A 101 6.98 -11.82 -5.65
N CYS A 102 5.89 -12.27 -5.03
CA CYS A 102 5.60 -11.95 -3.64
C CYS A 102 6.65 -12.51 -2.68
N ILE A 103 7.16 -13.72 -2.91
CA ILE A 103 8.22 -14.32 -2.09
C ILE A 103 9.51 -13.49 -2.19
N VAL A 104 9.94 -13.13 -3.39
CA VAL A 104 11.17 -12.36 -3.60
C VAL A 104 11.06 -10.97 -3.00
N ILE A 105 9.99 -10.24 -3.30
CA ILE A 105 9.76 -8.88 -2.78
C ILE A 105 9.58 -8.91 -1.27
N GLY A 106 8.82 -9.87 -0.74
CA GLY A 106 8.61 -10.02 0.70
C GLY A 106 9.91 -10.27 1.46
N ASN A 107 10.78 -11.13 0.97
CA ASN A 107 12.09 -11.38 1.58
C ASN A 107 12.99 -10.12 1.56
N LEU A 108 13.00 -9.37 0.46
CA LEU A 108 13.76 -8.13 0.38
C LEU A 108 13.23 -7.07 1.36
N LEU A 109 11.92 -6.91 1.45
CA LEU A 109 11.30 -5.94 2.34
C LEU A 109 11.44 -6.33 3.81
N GLU A 110 11.34 -7.62 4.15
CA GLU A 110 11.56 -8.11 5.51
C GLU A 110 13.00 -7.84 5.95
N ASN A 111 13.99 -8.16 5.12
CA ASN A 111 15.40 -7.87 5.40
C ASN A 111 15.65 -6.37 5.56
N ALA A 112 15.05 -5.52 4.73
CA ALA A 112 15.18 -4.07 4.82
C ALA A 112 14.56 -3.53 6.11
N LEU A 113 13.39 -4.05 6.50
CA LEU A 113 12.70 -3.65 7.72
C LEU A 113 13.51 -4.02 8.96
N ASP A 114 14.03 -5.26 9.02
CA ASP A 114 14.89 -5.74 10.10
C ASP A 114 16.17 -4.91 10.22
N ALA A 115 16.81 -4.58 9.09
CA ALA A 115 18.00 -3.74 9.05
C ALA A 115 17.75 -2.32 9.58
N CYS A 116 16.62 -1.72 9.23
CA CYS A 116 16.22 -0.41 9.75
C CYS A 116 15.94 -0.45 11.26
N GLN A 117 15.29 -1.49 11.76
CA GLN A 117 14.95 -1.63 13.17
C GLN A 117 16.18 -1.86 14.04
N THR A 118 17.14 -2.66 13.55
CA THR A 118 18.39 -2.94 14.27
C THR A 118 19.41 -1.79 14.16
N GLY A 119 19.33 -0.99 13.09
CA GLY A 119 20.26 0.10 12.79
C GLY A 119 19.95 1.43 13.46
N CYS A 120 18.77 1.63 14.01
CA CYS A 120 18.33 2.90 14.56
C CYS A 120 19.01 3.34 15.87
N SER A 121 20.02 2.63 16.35
CA SER A 121 20.66 2.92 17.64
C SER A 121 21.79 3.96 17.59
N GLY A 122 22.08 4.61 16.45
CA GLY A 122 23.34 5.33 16.36
C GLY A 122 23.46 6.62 15.55
N SER A 123 22.43 7.11 14.89
CA SER A 123 22.58 8.36 14.12
C SER A 123 21.41 9.31 14.34
N GLU A 124 21.63 10.36 15.12
CA GLU A 124 20.62 11.33 15.56
C GLU A 124 20.04 12.21 14.43
N ASN A 125 20.48 12.08 13.16
CA ASN A 125 20.20 13.13 12.17
C ASN A 125 19.54 12.70 10.86
N THR A 126 19.32 11.41 10.61
CA THR A 126 18.60 10.95 9.40
C THR A 126 17.54 9.91 9.75
N PRO A 127 16.28 10.16 9.40
CA PRO A 127 15.24 9.16 9.64
C PRO A 127 15.54 7.90 8.83
N PRO A 128 15.28 6.70 9.38
CA PRO A 128 15.47 5.47 8.65
C PRO A 128 14.54 5.42 7.42
N PHE A 129 15.03 4.83 6.35
CA PHE A 129 14.29 4.74 5.10
C PHE A 129 14.39 3.35 4.46
N ILE A 130 13.38 3.00 3.68
CA ILE A 130 13.34 1.86 2.77
C ILE A 130 12.88 2.36 1.41
N HIS A 131 13.64 2.06 0.37
CA HIS A 131 13.28 2.34 -1.01
C HIS A 131 13.28 1.04 -1.82
N LEU A 132 12.12 0.65 -2.33
CA LEU A 132 11.95 -0.49 -3.23
C LEU A 132 11.88 -0.01 -4.68
N SER A 133 12.68 -0.61 -5.55
CA SER A 133 12.63 -0.35 -6.98
C SER A 133 12.54 -1.66 -7.75
N ALA A 134 11.63 -1.73 -8.73
CA ALA A 134 11.53 -2.85 -9.64
C ALA A 134 11.40 -2.33 -11.07
N VAL A 135 12.27 -2.79 -11.96
CA VAL A 135 12.32 -2.37 -13.36
C VAL A 135 12.41 -3.60 -14.24
N GLN A 136 11.53 -3.69 -15.22
CA GLN A 136 11.59 -4.69 -16.27
C GLN A 136 12.38 -4.15 -17.45
N THR A 137 13.45 -4.87 -17.84
CA THR A 137 14.27 -4.53 -19.00
C THR A 137 14.06 -5.58 -20.09
N GLY A 138 13.47 -5.16 -21.19
CA GLY A 138 13.11 -6.08 -22.28
C GLY A 138 12.01 -7.05 -21.86
N THR A 139 12.00 -8.23 -22.47
CA THR A 139 10.97 -9.26 -22.23
C THR A 139 11.36 -10.32 -21.20
N SER A 140 12.61 -10.35 -20.77
CA SER A 140 13.16 -11.48 -20.00
C SER A 140 13.92 -11.13 -18.74
N THR A 141 14.14 -9.84 -18.48
CA THR A 141 14.93 -9.41 -17.31
C THR A 141 14.10 -8.53 -16.40
N LEU A 142 13.97 -8.94 -15.13
CA LEU A 142 13.39 -8.16 -14.05
C LEU A 142 14.47 -7.88 -13.01
N SER A 143 14.71 -6.62 -12.71
CA SER A 143 15.62 -6.18 -11.64
C SER A 143 14.79 -5.65 -10.48
N ILE A 144 14.99 -6.22 -9.31
CA ILE A 144 14.35 -5.77 -8.06
C ILE A 144 15.45 -5.40 -7.09
N THR A 145 15.41 -4.19 -6.56
CA THR A 145 16.40 -3.66 -5.62
C THR A 145 15.71 -3.02 -4.42
N THR A 146 16.32 -3.18 -3.26
CA THR A 146 15.96 -2.44 -2.05
C THR A 146 17.17 -1.67 -1.54
N ASP A 147 16.95 -0.38 -1.28
CA ASP A 147 17.87 0.49 -0.55
C ASP A 147 17.27 0.78 0.81
N ASN A 148 18.07 0.65 1.86
CA ASN A 148 17.60 0.89 3.21
C ASN A 148 18.71 1.37 4.14
N THR A 149 18.31 2.05 5.20
CA THR A 149 19.22 2.39 6.29
C THR A 149 19.67 1.12 7.00
N SER A 150 20.96 1.00 7.25
CA SER A 150 21.58 -0.13 7.95
C SER A 150 22.59 0.36 8.97
N ALA A 151 22.76 -0.37 10.07
CA ALA A 151 23.81 -0.12 11.08
C ALA A 151 25.22 -0.43 10.56
N PHE A 152 25.31 -1.21 9.49
CA PHE A 152 26.57 -1.68 8.95
C PHE A 152 26.95 -0.88 7.70
N SER A 153 28.11 -0.23 7.70
CA SER A 153 28.71 0.23 6.45
C SER A 153 29.06 -0.98 5.60
N PRO A 154 28.74 -0.99 4.30
CA PRO A 154 29.23 -2.03 3.41
C PRO A 154 30.76 -2.02 3.43
N ILE A 155 31.35 -3.18 3.59
CA ILE A 155 32.80 -3.41 3.52
C ILE A 155 33.25 -3.26 2.08
#